data_95607e6098317213c80e18ea09c3af82
#
_entry.id   95607e6098317213c80e18ea09c3af82
#
_cell.length_a   1.000
_cell.length_b   1.000
_cell.length_c   1.000
_cell.angle_alpha   90.00
_cell.angle_beta   90.00
_cell.angle_gamma   90.00
#
_symmetry.space_group_name_H-M   'P 1'
#
loop_
_entity.id
_entity.type
_entity.pdbx_description
1 polymer ?
#
loop_
_entity_poly.entity_id
_entity_poly.type
_entity_poly.pdbx_seq_one_letter_code
_entity_poly.pdbx_strand_id
1 'polypeptide(L)'
;MIKVIIEKNETIINSIEVSGHSNYDEKGKDIVCAGVSAIVVGGINALINENKKAIDYECKEGYAKVIVKNIDSNINMILDVITTQLYTVEESYPKFIKIIEK
;
A
#
# COMPACT_ATOMS: atom_id res chain seq x y z
N MET A 1 9.97 6.30 9.86
CA MET A 1 8.75 5.48 9.97
C MET A 1 7.97 5.53 8.67
N ILE A 2 7.52 4.39 8.21
CA ILE A 2 6.61 4.31 7.06
C ILE A 2 5.21 4.69 7.54
N LYS A 3 4.55 5.56 6.81
CA LYS A 3 3.18 5.97 7.10
C LYS A 3 2.27 5.53 5.95
N VAL A 4 1.19 4.85 6.30
CA VAL A 4 0.18 4.38 5.34
C VAL A 4 -1.13 5.06 5.66
N ILE A 5 -1.73 5.70 4.67
CA ILE A 5 -3.06 6.31 4.80
C ILE A 5 -4.00 5.58 3.85
N ILE A 6 -5.04 4.97 4.41
CA ILE A 6 -6.08 4.28 3.66
C ILE A 6 -7.35 5.11 3.77
N GLU A 7 -7.84 5.62 2.64
CA GLU A 7 -9.12 6.32 2.62
C GLU A 7 -10.21 5.36 2.20
N LYS A 8 -11.26 5.28 3.02
CA LYS A 8 -12.39 4.39 2.82
C LYS A 8 -13.70 5.15 2.78
N ASN A 9 -14.63 4.62 2.02
CA ASN A 9 -16.04 4.98 2.09
C ASN A 9 -16.78 3.70 2.50
N GLU A 10 -17.14 3.62 3.79
CA GLU A 10 -17.65 2.39 4.40
C GLU A 10 -16.60 1.28 4.32
N THR A 11 -16.85 0.22 3.57
CA THR A 11 -15.91 -0.89 3.41
C THR A 11 -15.08 -0.80 2.13
N ILE A 12 -15.34 0.21 1.29
CA ILE A 12 -14.70 0.35 -0.01
C ILE A 12 -13.49 1.28 0.11
N ILE A 13 -12.34 0.81 -0.37
CA ILE A 13 -11.11 1.58 -0.35
C ILE A 13 -11.07 2.51 -1.55
N ASN A 14 -10.89 3.82 -1.31
CA ASN A 14 -10.79 4.84 -2.34
C ASN A 14 -9.35 5.15 -2.71
N SER A 15 -8.43 5.11 -1.74
CA SER A 15 -7.02 5.36 -1.99
C SER A 15 -6.14 4.72 -0.92
N ILE A 16 -4.90 4.45 -1.31
CA ILE A 16 -3.85 3.99 -0.40
C ILE A 16 -2.62 4.86 -0.69
N GLU A 17 -2.08 5.51 0.33
CA GLU A 17 -0.86 6.30 0.21
C GLU A 17 0.17 5.78 1.20
N VAL A 18 1.37 5.53 0.71
CA VAL A 18 2.48 5.02 1.52
C VAL A 18 3.66 5.99 1.37
N SER A 19 4.19 6.47 2.48
CA SER A 19 5.29 7.43 2.46
C SER A 19 6.29 7.15 3.57
N GLY A 20 7.52 7.61 3.35
CA GLY A 20 8.60 7.55 4.32
C GLY A 20 9.45 6.30 4.22
N HIS A 21 10.32 6.14 5.21
CA HIS A 21 11.22 5.00 5.33
C HIS A 21 11.09 4.42 6.73
N SER A 22 11.25 3.10 6.85
CA SER A 22 11.08 2.44 8.14
C SER A 22 12.21 2.75 9.12
N ASN A 23 13.42 2.97 8.61
CA ASN A 23 14.63 3.14 9.42
C ASN A 23 14.89 1.92 10.33
N TYR A 24 14.44 0.75 9.88
CA TYR A 24 14.70 -0.53 10.57
C TYR A 24 16.19 -0.87 10.49
N ASP A 25 16.79 -0.63 9.32
CA ASP A 25 18.21 -0.86 9.05
C ASP A 25 18.65 0.12 7.95
N GLU A 26 19.91 0.10 7.60
CA GLU A 26 20.43 0.94 6.54
C GLU A 26 19.86 0.54 5.17
N LYS A 27 19.92 1.46 4.22
CA LYS A 27 19.42 1.25 2.87
C LYS A 27 20.03 -0.01 2.26
N GLY A 28 19.20 -0.86 1.67
CA GLY A 28 19.61 -2.13 1.08
C GLY A 28 19.55 -3.32 2.04
N LYS A 29 19.40 -3.07 3.34
CA LYS A 29 19.29 -4.11 4.37
C LYS A 29 17.99 -4.03 5.15
N ASP A 30 17.15 -3.03 4.87
CA ASP A 30 15.91 -2.80 5.60
C ASP A 30 14.81 -3.74 5.11
N ILE A 31 14.58 -4.80 5.87
CA ILE A 31 13.58 -5.81 5.51
C ILE A 31 12.15 -5.27 5.59
N VAL A 32 11.90 -4.26 6.44
CA VAL A 32 10.58 -3.66 6.55
C VAL A 32 10.27 -2.84 5.30
N CYS A 33 11.20 -2.01 4.85
CA CYS A 33 11.06 -1.27 3.60
C CYS A 33 10.90 -2.22 2.42
N ALA A 34 11.71 -3.28 2.35
CA ALA A 34 11.63 -4.27 1.28
C ALA A 34 10.27 -4.97 1.27
N GLY A 35 9.77 -5.36 2.44
CA GLY A 35 8.47 -6.00 2.55
C GLY A 35 7.33 -5.09 2.12
N VAL A 36 7.32 -3.85 2.60
CA VAL A 36 6.29 -2.87 2.21
C VAL A 36 6.37 -2.56 0.72
N SER A 37 7.58 -2.39 0.17
CA SER A 37 7.75 -2.13 -1.27
C SER A 37 7.24 -3.29 -2.11
N ALA A 38 7.51 -4.52 -1.73
CA ALA A 38 7.01 -5.71 -2.44
C ALA A 38 5.48 -5.75 -2.45
N ILE A 39 4.86 -5.44 -1.31
CA ILE A 39 3.39 -5.42 -1.19
C ILE A 39 2.80 -4.32 -2.07
N VAL A 40 3.32 -3.10 -1.97
CA VAL A 40 2.74 -1.93 -2.63
C VAL A 40 3.00 -1.95 -4.13
N VAL A 41 4.24 -2.18 -4.54
CA VAL A 41 4.59 -2.22 -5.97
C VAL A 41 3.95 -3.43 -6.63
N GLY A 42 4.03 -4.59 -6.01
CA GLY A 42 3.37 -5.80 -6.52
C GLY A 42 1.87 -5.63 -6.58
N GLY A 43 1.27 -4.99 -5.58
CA GLY A 43 -0.16 -4.69 -5.56
C GLY A 43 -0.58 -3.74 -6.66
N ILE A 44 0.18 -2.67 -6.88
CA ILE A 44 -0.10 -1.74 -8.00
C ILE A 44 0.00 -2.46 -9.33
N ASN A 45 1.01 -3.32 -9.51
CA ASN A 45 1.15 -4.12 -10.72
C ASN A 45 -0.05 -5.04 -10.93
N ALA A 46 -0.56 -5.66 -9.86
CA ALA A 46 -1.74 -6.50 -9.94
C ALA A 46 -2.97 -5.70 -10.36
N LEU A 47 -3.14 -4.49 -9.81
CA LEU A 47 -4.23 -3.60 -10.19
C LEU A 47 -4.14 -3.20 -11.67
N ILE A 48 -2.93 -2.87 -12.14
CA ILE A 48 -2.69 -2.52 -13.54
C ILE A 48 -3.03 -3.70 -14.46
N ASN A 49 -2.62 -4.90 -14.07
CA ASN A 49 -2.91 -6.11 -14.85
C ASN A 49 -4.39 -6.40 -14.91
N GLU A 50 -5.12 -6.13 -13.83
CA GLU A 50 -6.58 -6.34 -13.79
C GLU A 50 -7.31 -5.32 -14.65
N ASN A 51 -7.06 -4.03 -14.42
CA ASN A 51 -7.67 -2.96 -15.19
C ASN A 51 -6.94 -1.63 -14.94
N LYS A 52 -5.98 -1.31 -15.77
CA LYS A 52 -5.19 -0.07 -15.65
C LYS A 52 -6.04 1.18 -15.61
N LYS A 53 -7.18 1.18 -16.31
CA LYS A 53 -8.08 2.35 -16.38
C LYS A 53 -8.85 2.57 -15.08
N ALA A 54 -8.87 1.59 -14.18
CA ALA A 54 -9.61 1.68 -12.92
C ALA A 54 -8.88 2.47 -11.85
N ILE A 55 -7.60 2.77 -12.06
CA ILE A 55 -6.77 3.44 -11.06
C ILE A 55 -5.92 4.54 -11.66
N ASP A 56 -5.56 5.52 -10.82
CA ASP A 56 -4.40 6.38 -11.01
C ASP A 56 -3.35 5.97 -9.99
N TYR A 57 -2.08 6.08 -10.35
CA TYR A 57 -1.01 5.70 -9.43
C TYR A 57 0.23 6.54 -9.64
N GLU A 58 1.01 6.67 -8.57
CA GLU A 58 2.34 7.27 -8.59
C GLU A 58 3.22 6.40 -7.70
N CYS A 59 4.43 6.12 -8.17
CA CYS A 59 5.36 5.30 -7.42
C CYS A 59 6.78 5.82 -7.64
N LYS A 60 7.44 6.20 -6.55
CA LYS A 60 8.82 6.67 -6.56
C LYS A 60 9.50 6.29 -5.25
N GLU A 61 10.78 6.53 -5.11
CA GLU A 61 11.49 6.20 -3.87
C GLU A 61 10.85 6.90 -2.68
N GLY A 62 10.50 6.12 -1.66
CA GLY A 62 9.90 6.64 -0.42
C GLY A 62 8.45 7.09 -0.53
N TYR A 63 7.79 6.84 -1.67
CA TYR A 63 6.42 7.29 -1.86
C TYR A 63 5.69 6.44 -2.89
N ALA A 64 4.48 6.03 -2.57
CA ALA A 64 3.57 5.39 -3.50
C ALA A 64 2.14 5.78 -3.17
N LYS A 65 1.34 5.98 -4.20
CA LYS A 65 -0.09 6.27 -4.03
C LYS A 65 -0.89 5.62 -5.14
N VAL A 66 -2.01 5.03 -4.78
CA VAL A 66 -3.00 4.55 -5.72
C VAL A 66 -4.35 5.19 -5.38
N ILE A 67 -5.02 5.70 -6.41
CA ILE A 67 -6.36 6.27 -6.31
C ILE A 67 -7.28 5.43 -7.18
N VAL A 68 -8.40 5.00 -6.62
CA VAL A 68 -9.38 4.17 -7.34
C VAL A 68 -10.35 5.08 -8.07
N LYS A 69 -10.44 4.92 -9.38
CA LYS A 69 -11.37 5.67 -10.24
C LYS A 69 -12.65 4.90 -10.50
N ASN A 70 -12.52 3.58 -10.72
CA ASN A 70 -13.67 2.71 -10.99
C ASN A 70 -13.50 1.44 -10.17
N ILE A 71 -14.46 1.16 -9.31
CA ILE A 71 -14.41 -0.03 -8.44
C ILE A 71 -15.25 -1.15 -9.05
N ASP A 72 -14.70 -2.36 -9.01
CA ASP A 72 -15.43 -3.58 -9.26
C ASP A 72 -14.96 -4.63 -8.24
N SER A 73 -15.56 -5.83 -8.27
CA SER A 73 -15.24 -6.84 -7.27
C SER A 73 -13.79 -7.30 -7.30
N ASN A 74 -13.17 -7.36 -8.49
CA ASN A 74 -11.78 -7.78 -8.61
C ASN A 74 -10.82 -6.71 -8.10
N ILE A 75 -11.04 -5.45 -8.46
CA ILE A 75 -10.24 -4.33 -7.95
C ILE A 75 -10.37 -4.26 -6.43
N ASN A 76 -11.59 -4.38 -5.91
CA ASN A 76 -11.82 -4.35 -4.47
C ASN A 76 -11.07 -5.48 -3.75
N MET A 77 -11.08 -6.68 -4.31
CA MET A 77 -10.38 -7.82 -3.73
C MET A 77 -8.87 -7.58 -3.68
N ILE A 78 -8.29 -7.06 -4.76
CA ILE A 78 -6.85 -6.77 -4.81
C ILE A 78 -6.49 -5.72 -3.75
N LEU A 79 -7.29 -4.66 -3.62
CA LEU A 79 -7.07 -3.64 -2.59
C LEU A 79 -7.16 -4.23 -1.18
N ASP A 80 -8.11 -5.11 -0.92
CA ASP A 80 -8.22 -5.79 0.37
C ASP A 80 -7.00 -6.65 0.68
N VAL A 81 -6.45 -7.33 -0.31
CA VAL A 81 -5.23 -8.12 -0.15
C VAL A 81 -4.04 -7.21 0.19
N ILE A 82 -3.89 -6.10 -0.54
CA ILE A 82 -2.81 -5.14 -0.28
C ILE A 82 -2.88 -4.63 1.16
N THR A 83 -4.06 -4.17 1.59
CA THR A 83 -4.21 -3.62 2.93
C THR A 83 -4.04 -4.67 4.02
N THR A 84 -4.53 -5.89 3.80
CA THR A 84 -4.33 -7.00 4.73
C THR A 84 -2.85 -7.29 4.93
N GLN A 85 -2.08 -7.29 3.85
CA GLN A 85 -0.63 -7.52 3.92
C GLN A 85 0.09 -6.37 4.64
N LEU A 86 -0.33 -5.13 4.41
CA LEU A 86 0.23 -3.97 5.12
C LEU A 86 -0.05 -4.05 6.63
N TYR A 87 -1.26 -4.42 7.03
CA TYR A 87 -1.59 -4.64 8.44
C TYR A 87 -0.75 -5.76 9.06
N THR A 88 -0.46 -6.80 8.28
CA THR A 88 0.40 -7.90 8.74
C THR A 88 1.81 -7.40 9.05
N VAL A 89 2.35 -6.51 8.24
CA VAL A 89 3.65 -5.88 8.50
C VAL A 89 3.58 -5.00 9.75
N GLU A 90 2.54 -4.20 9.89
CA GLU A 90 2.37 -3.35 11.07
C GLU A 90 2.29 -4.16 12.36
N GLU A 91 1.61 -5.30 12.33
CA GLU A 91 1.50 -6.19 13.48
C GLU A 91 2.88 -6.70 13.90
N SER A 92 3.74 -7.04 12.94
CA SER A 92 5.08 -7.56 13.21
C SER A 92 6.10 -6.48 13.55
N TYR A 93 5.94 -5.28 13.00
CA TYR A 93 6.91 -4.19 13.12
C TYR A 93 6.24 -2.85 13.48
N PRO A 94 5.49 -2.80 14.59
CA PRO A 94 4.65 -1.62 14.91
C PRO A 94 5.44 -0.34 15.17
N LYS A 95 6.76 -0.45 15.42
CA LYS A 95 7.61 0.73 15.63
C LYS A 95 8.10 1.36 14.32
N PHE A 96 7.91 0.68 13.21
CA PHE A 96 8.51 1.08 11.92
C PHE A 96 7.48 1.42 10.85
N ILE A 97 6.22 1.06 11.05
CA ILE A 97 5.13 1.35 10.13
C ILE A 97 3.87 1.69 10.92
N LYS A 98 3.14 2.69 10.45
CA LYS A 98 1.86 3.12 11.05
C LYS A 98 0.81 3.25 9.97
N ILE A 99 -0.33 2.59 10.18
CA ILE A 99 -1.46 2.64 9.26
C ILE A 99 -2.59 3.46 9.88
N ILE A 100 -3.11 4.40 9.10
CA ILE A 100 -4.21 5.28 9.50
C ILE A 100 -5.32 5.09 8.47
N GLU A 101 -6.54 4.78 8.95
CA GLU A 101 -7.74 4.74 8.12
C GLU A 101 -8.51 6.04 8.28
N LYS A 102 -8.96 6.58 7.17
CA LYS A 102 -9.77 7.80 7.15
C LYS A 102 -11.11 7.58 6.47
#